data_4d154f5e97500a5019f8f12ab64085ab
#
_entry.id   4d154f5e97500a5019f8f12ab64085ab
#
_cell.length_a   1.000
_cell.length_b   1.000
_cell.length_c   1.000
_cell.angle_alpha   90.00
_cell.angle_beta   90.00
_cell.angle_gamma   90.00
#
_symmetry.space_group_name_H-M   'P 1'
#
loop_
_entity.id
_entity.type
_entity.pdbx_description
1 polymer ?
#
loop_
_entity_poly.entity_id
_entity_poly.type
_entity_poly.pdbx_seq_one_letter_code
_entity_poly.pdbx_strand_id
1 'polypeptide(L)'
;MAKNRMEEVAKLLGLELEEEFELKDVYGGRYKWTNGGLMSWSDTIQEWVYSLEFNNILAGNIEIVKLSKPILTEKEKEYLSSVIKPFRDRILHIFKFDLMGYEGIGIDLKFPKVENHEDAMTLPSFEKGTMYKGMEANKDYTLEELGL
;
A
#
# COMPACT_ATOMS: atom_id res chain seq x y z
N MET A 1 29.72 -21.53 7.01
CA MET A 1 28.25 -21.52 6.77
C MET A 1 27.98 -20.98 5.38
N ALA A 2 27.19 -21.68 4.57
CA ALA A 2 26.70 -21.13 3.33
C ALA A 2 25.78 -19.94 3.62
N LYS A 3 26.07 -18.79 3.00
CA LYS A 3 25.21 -17.59 3.12
C LYS A 3 23.89 -17.86 2.39
N ASN A 4 22.78 -17.62 3.05
CA ASN A 4 21.48 -17.69 2.39
C ASN A 4 21.38 -16.55 1.38
N ARG A 5 21.15 -16.90 0.10
CA ARG A 5 21.09 -15.91 -1.01
C ARG A 5 19.68 -15.52 -1.41
N MET A 6 18.66 -15.92 -0.67
CA MET A 6 17.27 -15.60 -1.05
C MET A 6 16.99 -14.10 -1.03
N GLU A 7 17.63 -13.35 -0.14
CA GLU A 7 17.57 -11.89 -0.16
C GLU A 7 18.19 -11.29 -1.43
N GLU A 8 19.32 -11.85 -1.90
CA GLU A 8 19.96 -11.42 -3.14
C GLU A 8 19.09 -11.74 -4.37
N VAL A 9 18.43 -12.90 -4.36
CA VAL A 9 17.48 -13.31 -5.42
C VAL A 9 16.26 -12.39 -5.44
N ALA A 10 15.66 -12.08 -4.30
CA ALA A 10 14.54 -11.15 -4.22
C ALA A 10 14.93 -9.77 -4.78
N LYS A 11 16.08 -9.23 -4.39
CA LYS A 11 16.59 -7.92 -4.87
C LYS A 11 16.85 -7.92 -6.39
N LEU A 12 17.37 -9.01 -6.96
CA LEU A 12 17.54 -9.15 -8.43
C LEU A 12 16.21 -9.06 -9.18
N LEU A 13 15.13 -9.49 -8.55
CA LEU A 13 13.76 -9.41 -9.08
C LEU A 13 13.06 -8.09 -8.71
N GLY A 14 13.77 -7.17 -8.06
CA GLY A 14 13.22 -5.90 -7.61
C GLY A 14 12.27 -6.02 -6.41
N LEU A 15 12.39 -7.07 -5.63
CA LEU A 15 11.55 -7.38 -4.46
C LEU A 15 12.38 -7.35 -3.17
N GLU A 16 11.69 -7.26 -2.04
CA GLU A 16 12.25 -7.49 -0.71
C GLU A 16 11.83 -8.88 -0.18
N LEU A 17 12.55 -9.40 0.82
CA LEU A 17 12.07 -10.59 1.54
C LEU A 17 10.75 -10.29 2.24
N GLU A 18 9.86 -11.28 2.23
CA GLU A 18 8.50 -11.21 2.78
C GLU A 18 7.57 -10.22 2.04
N GLU A 19 8.05 -9.53 0.99
CA GLU A 19 7.20 -8.71 0.13
C GLU A 19 6.26 -9.60 -0.68
N GLU A 20 4.95 -9.34 -0.58
CA GLU A 20 3.95 -10.07 -1.36
C GLU A 20 3.83 -9.51 -2.78
N PHE A 21 3.65 -10.40 -3.75
CA PHE A 21 3.46 -10.07 -5.16
C PHE A 21 2.53 -11.08 -5.83
N GLU A 22 2.09 -10.78 -7.04
CA GLU A 22 1.33 -11.69 -7.91
C GLU A 22 2.16 -12.08 -9.13
N LEU A 23 1.77 -13.15 -9.79
CA LEU A 23 2.32 -13.57 -11.06
C LEU A 23 1.29 -13.34 -12.16
N LYS A 24 1.72 -12.67 -13.24
CA LYS A 24 0.86 -12.41 -14.38
C LYS A 24 0.48 -13.72 -15.07
N ASP A 25 -0.79 -13.84 -15.42
CA ASP A 25 -1.35 -15.00 -16.14
C ASP A 25 -1.23 -16.36 -15.42
N VAL A 26 -0.82 -16.36 -14.15
CA VAL A 26 -0.86 -17.55 -13.29
C VAL A 26 -2.11 -17.47 -12.39
N TYR A 27 -2.94 -18.49 -12.50
CA TYR A 27 -4.17 -18.56 -11.70
C TYR A 27 -3.82 -18.62 -10.21
N GLY A 28 -4.22 -17.60 -9.52
CA GLY A 28 -4.49 -17.60 -8.12
C GLY A 28 -3.30 -17.49 -7.19
N GLY A 29 -3.07 -16.38 -6.66
CA GLY A 29 -2.46 -16.35 -5.38
C GLY A 29 -1.37 -15.32 -5.24
N ARG A 30 -1.23 -14.96 -4.01
CA ARG A 30 -0.12 -14.13 -3.53
C ARG A 30 1.10 -15.01 -3.37
N TYR A 31 2.24 -14.45 -3.73
CA TYR A 31 3.56 -15.06 -3.60
C TYR A 31 4.44 -14.18 -2.74
N LYS A 32 5.43 -14.76 -2.11
CA LYS A 32 6.50 -14.03 -1.43
C LYS A 32 7.79 -14.81 -1.39
N TRP A 33 8.92 -14.11 -1.38
CA TRP A 33 10.23 -14.69 -1.13
C TRP A 33 10.51 -14.71 0.37
N THR A 34 10.89 -15.88 0.88
CA THR A 34 11.33 -16.07 2.25
C THR A 34 12.77 -16.55 2.28
N ASN A 35 13.37 -16.62 3.43
CA ASN A 35 14.68 -17.26 3.61
C ASN A 35 14.70 -18.75 3.20
N GLY A 36 13.55 -19.40 3.17
CA GLY A 36 13.38 -20.79 2.74
C GLY A 36 13.12 -20.96 1.24
N GLY A 37 12.83 -19.90 0.51
CA GLY A 37 12.51 -19.92 -0.92
C GLY A 37 11.22 -19.20 -1.28
N LEU A 38 10.70 -19.51 -2.46
CA LEU A 38 9.43 -18.96 -2.94
C LEU A 38 8.25 -19.66 -2.28
N MET A 39 7.36 -18.89 -1.70
CA MET A 39 6.12 -19.35 -1.09
C MET A 39 4.91 -18.82 -1.87
N SER A 40 3.84 -19.59 -1.93
CA SER A 40 2.53 -19.19 -2.44
C SER A 40 1.47 -19.33 -1.35
N TRP A 41 0.49 -18.43 -1.32
CA TRP A 41 -0.62 -18.52 -0.41
C TRP A 41 -1.63 -19.56 -0.89
N SER A 42 -2.03 -20.45 -0.01
CA SER A 42 -3.06 -21.47 -0.29
C SER A 42 -4.38 -21.07 0.39
N ASP A 43 -5.38 -20.71 -0.40
CA ASP A 43 -6.72 -20.37 0.12
C ASP A 43 -7.43 -21.57 0.74
N THR A 44 -7.09 -22.79 0.30
CA THR A 44 -7.72 -24.02 0.79
C THR A 44 -7.34 -24.32 2.24
N ILE A 45 -6.06 -24.15 2.59
CA ILE A 45 -5.58 -24.45 3.95
C ILE A 45 -5.24 -23.19 4.75
N GLN A 46 -5.40 -21.99 4.15
CA GLN A 46 -5.11 -20.70 4.78
C GLN A 46 -3.66 -20.57 5.31
N GLU A 47 -2.69 -21.12 4.54
CA GLU A 47 -1.28 -21.11 4.91
C GLU A 47 -0.37 -20.85 3.69
N TRP A 48 0.86 -20.40 3.98
CA TRP A 48 1.93 -20.29 2.99
C TRP A 48 2.57 -21.65 2.73
N VAL A 49 2.64 -22.05 1.45
CA VAL A 49 3.24 -23.30 1.00
C VAL A 49 4.36 -23.04 -0.01
N TYR A 50 5.30 -23.97 -0.14
CA TYR A 50 6.35 -23.84 -1.15
C TYR A 50 5.76 -23.84 -2.57
N SER A 51 6.22 -22.89 -3.39
CA SER A 51 5.78 -22.77 -4.78
C SER A 51 6.74 -23.45 -5.73
N LEU A 52 6.18 -24.07 -6.77
CA LEU A 52 6.93 -24.69 -7.87
C LEU A 52 7.33 -23.68 -8.96
N GLU A 53 6.83 -22.45 -8.92
CA GLU A 53 7.06 -21.41 -9.94
C GLU A 53 8.46 -20.76 -9.87
N PHE A 54 9.31 -21.17 -8.93
CA PHE A 54 10.65 -20.65 -8.73
C PHE A 54 11.48 -20.56 -10.02
N ASN A 55 11.56 -21.67 -10.76
CA ASN A 55 12.35 -21.72 -11.99
C ASN A 55 11.76 -20.86 -13.11
N ASN A 56 10.45 -20.79 -13.22
CA ASN A 56 9.76 -19.98 -14.23
C ASN A 56 9.97 -18.49 -14.02
N ILE A 57 9.97 -18.05 -12.76
CA ILE A 57 10.25 -16.65 -12.40
C ILE A 57 11.71 -16.31 -12.70
N LEU A 58 12.67 -17.14 -12.30
CA LEU A 58 14.09 -16.89 -12.54
C LEU A 58 14.45 -16.94 -14.03
N ALA A 59 13.78 -17.78 -14.82
CA ALA A 59 13.97 -17.84 -16.27
C ALA A 59 13.31 -16.66 -17.01
N GLY A 60 12.54 -15.80 -16.34
CA GLY A 60 11.80 -14.69 -16.94
C GLY A 60 10.59 -15.13 -17.78
N ASN A 61 10.10 -16.35 -17.59
CA ASN A 61 8.93 -16.88 -18.30
C ASN A 61 7.60 -16.31 -17.74
N ILE A 62 7.63 -15.81 -16.52
CA ILE A 62 6.47 -15.24 -15.82
C ILE A 62 6.82 -13.85 -15.29
N GLU A 63 5.99 -12.90 -15.58
CA GLU A 63 6.14 -11.51 -15.11
C GLU A 63 5.62 -11.35 -13.67
N ILE A 64 6.43 -10.70 -12.83
CA ILE A 64 6.05 -10.34 -11.46
C ILE A 64 5.23 -9.06 -11.48
N VAL A 65 4.07 -9.10 -10.83
CA VAL A 65 3.23 -7.93 -10.57
C VAL A 65 3.37 -7.59 -9.09
N LYS A 66 4.06 -6.50 -8.79
CA LYS A 66 4.14 -6.02 -7.40
C LYS A 66 2.77 -5.61 -6.91
N LEU A 67 2.37 -6.14 -5.77
CA LEU A 67 1.23 -5.63 -5.06
C LEU A 67 1.64 -4.28 -4.47
N SER A 68 0.92 -3.21 -4.83
CA SER A 68 1.10 -1.93 -4.15
C SER A 68 0.77 -2.14 -2.68
N LYS A 69 1.74 -1.89 -1.80
CA LYS A 69 1.45 -1.87 -0.36
C LYS A 69 0.31 -0.89 -0.13
N PRO A 70 -0.76 -1.27 0.57
CA PRO A 70 -1.83 -0.33 0.84
C PRO A 70 -1.24 0.88 1.57
N ILE A 71 -1.55 2.07 1.08
CA ILE A 71 -1.07 3.34 1.66
C ILE A 71 -1.63 3.52 3.08
N LEU A 72 -2.87 3.08 3.29
CA LEU A 72 -3.56 3.13 4.57
C LEU A 72 -3.75 1.73 5.15
N THR A 73 -3.66 1.63 6.46
CA THR A 73 -4.13 0.45 7.20
C THR A 73 -5.66 0.37 7.17
N GLU A 74 -6.24 -0.80 7.42
CA GLU A 74 -7.70 -0.97 7.45
C GLU A 74 -8.39 -0.05 8.48
N LYS A 75 -7.78 0.15 9.65
CA LYS A 75 -8.29 1.08 10.66
C LYS A 75 -8.26 2.54 10.21
N GLU A 76 -7.20 2.95 9.53
CA GLU A 76 -7.07 4.30 8.96
C GLU A 76 -8.10 4.52 7.84
N LYS A 77 -8.33 3.53 6.98
CA LYS A 77 -9.40 3.56 5.96
C LYS A 77 -10.77 3.70 6.58
N GLU A 78 -11.09 2.88 7.57
CA GLU A 78 -12.38 2.90 8.26
C GLU A 78 -12.64 4.28 8.90
N TYR A 79 -11.64 4.82 9.60
CA TYR A 79 -11.74 6.13 10.21
C TYR A 79 -11.94 7.24 9.17
N LEU A 80 -11.08 7.32 8.15
CA LEU A 80 -11.19 8.32 7.10
C LEU A 80 -12.51 8.20 6.33
N SER A 81 -12.92 6.99 5.97
CA SER A 81 -14.21 6.76 5.31
C SER A 81 -15.39 7.31 6.13
N SER A 82 -15.36 7.14 7.43
CA SER A 82 -16.40 7.66 8.34
C SER A 82 -16.40 9.18 8.38
N VAL A 83 -15.21 9.80 8.47
CA VAL A 83 -15.06 11.25 8.54
C VAL A 83 -15.49 11.93 7.24
N ILE A 84 -15.08 11.38 6.09
CA ILE A 84 -15.35 12.01 4.78
C ILE A 84 -16.75 11.73 4.24
N LYS A 85 -17.46 10.76 4.77
CA LYS A 85 -18.77 10.32 4.28
C LYS A 85 -19.77 11.46 3.98
N PRO A 86 -19.91 12.49 4.83
CA PRO A 86 -20.88 13.58 4.59
C PRO A 86 -20.54 14.48 3.39
N PHE A 87 -19.28 14.51 2.94
CA PHE A 87 -18.80 15.41 1.89
C PHE A 87 -17.92 14.73 0.84
N ARG A 88 -18.06 13.40 0.73
CA ARG A 88 -17.24 12.56 -0.16
C ARG A 88 -17.20 13.07 -1.59
N ASP A 89 -18.33 13.52 -2.15
CA ASP A 89 -18.42 14.00 -3.53
C ASP A 89 -17.72 15.34 -3.78
N ARG A 90 -17.30 16.00 -2.71
CA ARG A 90 -16.61 17.28 -2.76
C ARG A 90 -15.10 17.17 -2.60
N ILE A 91 -14.58 16.00 -2.23
CA ILE A 91 -13.16 15.82 -1.96
C ILE A 91 -12.37 15.94 -3.24
N LEU A 92 -11.36 16.79 -3.23
CA LEU A 92 -10.38 16.94 -4.29
C LEU A 92 -9.21 15.96 -4.04
N HIS A 93 -8.58 16.09 -2.89
CA HIS A 93 -7.49 15.23 -2.45
C HIS A 93 -7.32 15.25 -0.93
N ILE A 94 -6.59 14.27 -0.44
CA ILE A 94 -6.20 14.12 0.97
C ILE A 94 -4.68 14.11 1.01
N PHE A 95 -4.09 14.80 1.97
CA PHE A 95 -2.65 14.88 2.13
C PHE A 95 -2.24 14.80 3.60
N LYS A 96 -1.02 14.36 3.83
CA LYS A 96 -0.39 14.39 5.15
C LYS A 96 0.56 15.59 5.23
N PHE A 97 0.49 16.38 6.28
CA PHE A 97 1.39 17.51 6.52
C PHE A 97 2.21 17.33 7.79
N ASP A 98 3.40 17.91 7.80
CA ASP A 98 4.32 17.90 8.94
C ASP A 98 4.25 19.25 9.68
N LEU A 99 4.18 19.21 11.01
CA LEU A 99 4.07 20.40 11.86
C LEU A 99 4.91 20.23 13.13
N MET A 100 6.17 20.66 13.09
CA MET A 100 7.05 20.75 14.27
C MET A 100 7.05 19.51 15.18
N GLY A 101 7.20 18.30 14.60
CA GLY A 101 7.23 17.03 15.34
C GLY A 101 5.87 16.33 15.47
N TYR A 102 4.82 16.96 14.95
CA TYR A 102 3.51 16.37 14.76
C TYR A 102 3.19 16.23 13.28
N GLU A 103 2.28 15.37 12.96
CA GLU A 103 1.72 15.21 11.62
C GLU A 103 0.21 15.39 11.69
N GLY A 104 -0.39 15.78 10.57
CA GLY A 104 -1.83 15.89 10.45
C GLY A 104 -2.30 15.48 9.07
N ILE A 105 -3.60 15.24 8.95
CA ILE A 105 -4.27 14.97 7.68
C ILE A 105 -5.06 16.19 7.28
N GLY A 106 -4.78 16.70 6.08
CA GLY A 106 -5.56 17.73 5.42
C GLY A 106 -6.44 17.12 4.34
N ILE A 107 -7.61 17.71 4.16
CA ILE A 107 -8.60 17.31 3.15
C ILE A 107 -9.02 18.56 2.41
N ASP A 108 -8.73 18.63 1.12
CA ASP A 108 -9.17 19.72 0.27
C ASP A 108 -10.48 19.37 -0.43
N LEU A 109 -11.39 20.33 -0.42
CA LEU A 109 -12.78 20.18 -0.83
C LEU A 109 -13.16 21.21 -1.88
N LYS A 110 -13.98 20.81 -2.86
CA LYS A 110 -14.67 21.76 -3.74
C LYS A 110 -15.68 22.57 -2.95
N PHE A 111 -15.71 23.87 -3.18
CA PHE A 111 -16.74 24.72 -2.60
C PHE A 111 -18.09 24.48 -3.30
N PRO A 112 -19.21 24.31 -2.57
CA PRO A 112 -20.47 23.82 -3.18
C PRO A 112 -21.11 24.74 -4.19
N LYS A 113 -20.80 26.03 -4.18
CA LYS A 113 -21.53 27.06 -4.95
C LYS A 113 -20.64 28.10 -5.65
N VAL A 114 -19.32 27.98 -5.54
CA VAL A 114 -18.39 28.97 -6.12
C VAL A 114 -17.36 28.23 -6.94
N GLU A 115 -17.36 28.45 -8.25
CA GLU A 115 -16.34 27.90 -9.13
C GLU A 115 -14.95 28.43 -8.75
N ASN A 116 -13.94 27.56 -8.75
CA ASN A 116 -12.54 27.85 -8.42
C ASN A 116 -12.27 28.30 -6.98
N HIS A 117 -13.15 28.02 -6.02
CA HIS A 117 -12.86 28.14 -4.60
C HIS A 117 -12.73 26.76 -3.97
N GLU A 118 -11.64 26.58 -3.23
CA GLU A 118 -11.35 25.40 -2.45
C GLU A 118 -11.57 25.70 -0.97
N ASP A 119 -12.08 24.70 -0.26
CA ASP A 119 -12.21 24.70 1.19
C ASP A 119 -11.25 23.64 1.73
N ALA A 120 -10.78 23.79 2.95
CA ALA A 120 -9.86 22.84 3.56
C ALA A 120 -10.33 22.45 4.95
N MET A 121 -10.23 21.17 5.25
CA MET A 121 -10.47 20.62 6.58
C MET A 121 -9.20 19.90 7.06
N THR A 122 -8.90 20.04 8.35
CA THR A 122 -7.82 19.29 8.98
C THR A 122 -8.37 18.39 10.08
N LEU A 123 -7.83 17.19 10.17
CA LEU A 123 -8.09 16.30 11.29
C LEU A 123 -7.16 16.63 12.46
N PRO A 124 -7.48 16.18 13.68
CA PRO A 124 -6.58 16.32 14.82
C PRO A 124 -5.19 15.82 14.50
N SER A 125 -4.17 16.58 14.88
CA SER A 125 -2.76 16.19 14.69
C SER A 125 -2.36 15.06 15.62
N PHE A 126 -1.36 14.29 15.21
CA PHE A 126 -0.82 13.13 15.93
C PHE A 126 0.71 13.20 15.95
N GLU A 127 1.31 12.43 16.83
CA GLU A 127 2.77 12.36 16.95
C GLU A 127 3.37 11.76 15.68
N LYS A 128 4.46 12.37 15.19
CA LYS A 128 5.15 11.98 13.95
C LYS A 128 5.50 10.50 13.92
N GLY A 129 5.15 9.85 12.84
CA GLY A 129 5.44 8.44 12.60
C GLY A 129 4.54 7.44 13.36
N THR A 130 3.49 7.89 14.02
CA THR A 130 2.55 7.00 14.73
C THR A 130 1.39 6.52 13.87
N MET A 131 0.91 7.35 12.93
CA MET A 131 -0.22 7.06 12.05
C MET A 131 0.10 7.40 10.60
N TYR A 132 -0.68 6.86 9.67
CA TYR A 132 -0.59 7.13 8.22
C TYR A 132 0.83 6.99 7.66
N LYS A 133 1.54 5.94 8.11
CA LYS A 133 2.95 5.70 7.76
C LYS A 133 3.18 5.45 6.27
N GLY A 134 2.18 4.96 5.56
CA GLY A 134 2.25 4.75 4.12
C GLY A 134 2.07 6.02 3.29
N MET A 135 1.61 7.13 3.89
CA MET A 135 1.48 8.40 3.21
C MET A 135 2.78 9.21 3.29
N GLU A 136 3.23 9.74 2.16
CA GLU A 136 4.33 10.70 2.10
C GLU A 136 3.82 12.09 2.52
N ALA A 137 4.62 12.83 3.29
CA ALA A 137 4.28 14.18 3.70
C ALA A 137 4.23 15.14 2.48
N ASN A 138 3.25 16.03 2.47
CA ASN A 138 3.03 17.04 1.43
C ASN A 138 2.80 16.46 0.01
N LYS A 139 2.28 15.24 -0.07
CA LYS A 139 1.83 14.61 -1.31
C LYS A 139 0.32 14.48 -1.29
N ASP A 140 -0.31 14.88 -2.38
CA ASP A 140 -1.74 14.77 -2.60
C ASP A 140 -2.11 13.35 -3.03
N TYR A 141 -3.17 12.82 -2.45
CA TYR A 141 -3.72 11.50 -2.77
C TYR A 141 -5.20 11.62 -3.13
N THR A 142 -5.61 10.92 -4.16
CA THR A 142 -7.02 10.73 -4.48
C THR A 142 -7.66 9.69 -3.56
N LEU A 143 -8.98 9.66 -3.49
CA LEU A 143 -9.70 8.61 -2.75
C LEU A 143 -9.37 7.21 -3.28
N GLU A 144 -9.25 7.07 -4.60
CA GLU A 144 -8.92 5.81 -5.25
C GLU A 144 -7.53 5.30 -4.85
N GLU A 145 -6.51 6.17 -4.86
CA GLU A 145 -5.14 5.83 -4.43
C GLU A 145 -5.09 5.37 -2.97
N LEU A 146 -5.94 5.95 -2.11
CA LEU A 146 -6.04 5.57 -0.70
C LEU A 146 -6.93 4.35 -0.46
N GLY A 147 -7.64 3.88 -1.49
CA GLY A 147 -8.58 2.76 -1.38
C GLY A 147 -9.83 3.10 -0.55
N LEU A 148 -10.28 4.35 -0.64
CA LEU A 148 -11.42 4.91 0.07
C LEU A 148 -12.66 4.99 -0.81
#